data_47aad00cc34847ca3e9b65c2015168f9
#
_entry.id   47aad00cc34847ca3e9b65c2015168f9
#
_cell.length_a   1.000
_cell.length_b   1.000
_cell.length_c   1.000
_cell.angle_alpha   90.00
_cell.angle_beta   90.00
_cell.angle_gamma   90.00
#
_symmetry.space_group_name_H-M   'P 1'
#
loop_
_entity.id
_entity.type
_entity.pdbx_description
1 polymer ?
#
loop_
_entity_poly.entity_id
_entity_poly.type
_entity_poly.pdbx_seq_one_letter_code
_entity_poly.pdbx_strand_id
1 'polypeptide(L)'
;VDDYSRYTWVHIVTYKHEVQEVFKRFSSRASTNFGVKIKHIRSDNGTEFKNSGLDDYLDELGITHELSAPYTPQQNGVVERKNRTLVEMARTMLDEYKTPRHFWPEAINTACHIINRVYLHKFFKKTAYELLTYKKPNVSYFKVFGAKCWIRDPHHNSKFAPKAHEGFMLGYGKDSHTYRVFNITLHKIVETVDVRFDETNGSQREHLPSVLDEPAPEDSINFKATE
;
A
#
# COMPACT_ATOMS: atom_id res chain seq x y z
N VAL A 1 2.13 -6.79 10.20
CA VAL A 1 1.37 -8.00 9.81
C VAL A 1 0.71 -8.56 11.05
N ASP A 2 -0.60 -8.83 10.99
CA ASP A 2 -1.31 -9.51 12.06
C ASP A 2 -1.01 -11.02 12.06
N ASP A 3 -0.63 -11.55 13.22
CA ASP A 3 -0.18 -12.94 13.30
C ASP A 3 -1.29 -13.97 13.09
N TYR A 4 -2.53 -13.63 13.44
CA TYR A 4 -3.66 -14.53 13.26
C TYR A 4 -4.18 -14.54 11.82
N SER A 5 -4.57 -13.38 11.31
CA SER A 5 -5.20 -13.26 10.00
C SER A 5 -4.20 -13.15 8.85
N ARG A 6 -2.95 -12.82 9.13
CA ARG A 6 -1.94 -12.41 8.14
C ARG A 6 -2.32 -11.15 7.37
N TYR A 7 -3.28 -10.39 7.89
CA TYR A 7 -3.60 -9.09 7.31
C TYR A 7 -2.41 -8.15 7.43
N THR A 8 -2.14 -7.43 6.37
CA THR A 8 -0.94 -6.60 6.25
C THR A 8 -1.35 -5.15 6.05
N TRP A 9 -0.71 -4.26 6.79
CA TRP A 9 -0.75 -2.82 6.56
C TRP A 9 0.62 -2.37 6.10
N VAL A 10 0.66 -1.46 5.15
CA VAL A 10 1.88 -0.84 4.65
C VAL A 10 1.83 0.64 4.92
N HIS A 11 2.93 1.16 5.39
CA HIS A 11 3.15 2.59 5.57
C HIS A 11 4.49 2.95 4.96
N ILE A 12 4.47 3.92 4.07
CA ILE A 12 5.67 4.40 3.39
C ILE A 12 6.10 5.66 4.12
N VAL A 13 7.33 5.69 4.56
CA VAL A 13 7.95 6.79 5.29
C VAL A 13 9.19 7.27 4.54
N THR A 14 9.45 8.55 4.60
CA THR A 14 10.66 9.14 3.99
C THR A 14 11.86 8.98 4.92
N TYR A 15 11.62 9.14 6.22
CA TYR A 15 12.67 9.10 7.23
C TYR A 15 12.34 8.11 8.35
N LYS A 16 13.37 7.45 8.90
CA LYS A 16 13.23 6.47 9.98
C LYS A 16 12.57 7.03 11.24
N HIS A 17 12.79 8.30 11.57
CA HIS A 17 12.19 8.92 12.74
C HIS A 17 10.66 9.08 12.67
N GLU A 18 10.07 9.01 11.47
CA GLU A 18 8.62 9.08 11.28
C GLU A 18 7.90 7.80 11.73
N VAL A 19 8.62 6.70 11.87
CA VAL A 19 8.06 5.37 12.17
C VAL A 19 7.21 5.39 13.45
N GLN A 20 7.66 6.08 14.50
CA GLN A 20 6.95 6.17 15.78
C GLN A 20 5.59 6.85 15.62
N GLU A 21 5.57 8.02 14.98
CA GLU A 21 4.33 8.76 14.73
C GLU A 21 3.35 7.97 13.87
N VAL A 22 3.87 7.29 12.85
CA VAL A 22 3.09 6.42 11.99
C VAL A 22 2.52 5.26 12.80
N PHE A 23 3.31 4.64 13.68
CA PHE A 23 2.86 3.56 14.53
C PHE A 23 1.79 4.02 15.54
N LYS A 24 1.98 5.15 16.22
CA LYS A 24 0.98 5.73 17.13
C LYS A 24 -0.36 5.95 16.44
N ARG A 25 -0.35 6.57 15.26
CA ARG A 25 -1.56 6.77 14.45
C ARG A 25 -2.18 5.47 13.98
N PHE A 26 -1.36 4.49 13.59
CA PHE A 26 -1.83 3.15 13.21
C PHE A 26 -2.50 2.45 14.39
N SER A 27 -1.87 2.40 15.56
CA SER A 27 -2.38 1.75 16.77
C SER A 27 -3.75 2.30 17.16
N SER A 28 -3.89 3.62 17.22
CA SER A 28 -5.16 4.29 17.50
C SER A 28 -6.26 3.92 16.49
N ARG A 29 -5.95 3.99 15.19
CA ARG A 29 -6.91 3.63 14.12
C ARG A 29 -7.28 2.16 14.14
N ALA A 30 -6.33 1.27 14.37
CA ALA A 30 -6.59 -0.17 14.44
C ALA A 30 -7.54 -0.49 15.59
N SER A 31 -7.31 0.10 16.76
CA SER A 31 -8.18 -0.06 17.92
C SER A 31 -9.61 0.43 17.64
N THR A 32 -9.75 1.61 17.03
CA THR A 32 -11.06 2.19 16.71
C THR A 32 -11.81 1.39 15.62
N ASN A 33 -11.11 1.02 14.55
CA ASN A 33 -11.75 0.39 13.39
C ASN A 33 -12.14 -1.07 13.61
N PHE A 34 -11.37 -1.79 14.42
CA PHE A 34 -11.57 -3.24 14.63
C PHE A 34 -12.11 -3.56 16.03
N GLY A 35 -12.21 -2.58 16.93
CA GLY A 35 -12.67 -2.79 18.30
C GLY A 35 -11.74 -3.67 19.13
N VAL A 36 -10.48 -3.82 18.72
CA VAL A 36 -9.49 -4.67 19.37
C VAL A 36 -8.24 -3.87 19.73
N LYS A 37 -7.68 -4.14 20.90
CA LYS A 37 -6.41 -3.54 21.32
C LYS A 37 -5.25 -4.40 20.85
N ILE A 38 -4.20 -3.76 20.37
CA ILE A 38 -2.91 -4.41 20.14
C ILE A 38 -2.37 -4.81 21.52
N LYS A 39 -1.99 -6.06 21.70
CA LYS A 39 -1.43 -6.57 22.97
C LYS A 39 0.07 -6.78 22.90
N HIS A 40 0.53 -7.26 21.75
CA HIS A 40 1.93 -7.58 21.53
C HIS A 40 2.36 -7.06 20.17
N ILE A 41 3.55 -6.51 20.10
CA ILE A 41 4.23 -6.20 18.85
C ILE A 41 5.59 -6.90 18.83
N ARG A 42 6.00 -7.33 17.65
CA ARG A 42 7.34 -7.83 17.39
C ARG A 42 7.97 -6.99 16.30
N SER A 43 9.20 -6.55 16.54
CA SER A 43 10.01 -5.85 15.55
C SER A 43 11.41 -6.44 15.49
N ASP A 44 12.17 -6.04 14.48
CA ASP A 44 13.61 -6.23 14.47
C ASP A 44 14.32 -5.27 15.45
N ASN A 45 15.65 -5.39 15.49
CA ASN A 45 16.48 -4.55 16.35
C ASN A 45 16.82 -3.19 15.73
N GLY A 46 16.05 -2.71 14.74
CA GLY A 46 16.24 -1.40 14.13
C GLY A 46 16.25 -0.27 15.15
N THR A 47 17.09 0.73 14.96
CA THR A 47 17.20 1.90 15.83
C THR A 47 15.90 2.69 15.92
N GLU A 48 15.06 2.62 14.89
CA GLU A 48 13.73 3.20 14.81
C GLU A 48 12.76 2.63 15.87
N PHE A 49 13.00 1.40 16.33
CA PHE A 49 12.18 0.70 17.35
C PHE A 49 12.82 0.72 18.74
N LYS A 50 14.10 1.07 18.85
CA LYS A 50 14.83 1.21 20.13
C LYS A 50 14.85 2.66 20.56
N ASN A 51 13.75 3.15 21.09
CA ASN A 51 13.60 4.55 21.41
C ASN A 51 12.67 4.70 22.60
N SER A 52 13.12 5.43 23.64
CA SER A 52 12.36 5.66 24.86
C SER A 52 10.95 6.19 24.62
N GLY A 53 10.76 7.09 23.64
CA GLY A 53 9.43 7.63 23.35
C GLY A 53 8.46 6.62 22.73
N LEU A 54 8.94 5.54 22.10
CA LEU A 54 8.10 4.43 21.68
C LEU A 54 7.81 3.51 22.88
N ASP A 55 8.83 3.19 23.68
CA ASP A 55 8.69 2.32 24.84
C ASP A 55 7.70 2.93 25.84
N ASP A 56 7.84 4.22 26.19
CA ASP A 56 6.90 4.94 27.05
C ASP A 56 5.45 4.86 26.53
N TYR A 57 5.26 5.05 25.23
CA TYR A 57 3.93 4.95 24.60
C TYR A 57 3.35 3.53 24.67
N LEU A 58 4.17 2.51 24.48
CA LEU A 58 3.74 1.12 24.54
C LEU A 58 3.37 0.72 25.97
N ASP A 59 4.16 1.14 26.95
CA ASP A 59 3.92 0.91 28.37
C ASP A 59 2.62 1.60 28.81
N GLU A 60 2.39 2.84 28.39
CA GLU A 60 1.15 3.58 28.67
C GLU A 60 -0.11 2.85 28.17
N LEU A 61 0.00 2.15 27.03
CA LEU A 61 -1.10 1.37 26.44
C LEU A 61 -1.13 -0.10 26.93
N GLY A 62 -0.15 -0.54 27.70
CA GLY A 62 0.00 -1.93 28.14
C GLY A 62 0.30 -2.88 26.97
N ILE A 63 1.07 -2.43 25.97
CA ILE A 63 1.48 -3.20 24.81
C ILE A 63 2.86 -3.78 25.04
N THR A 64 2.99 -5.10 25.02
CA THR A 64 4.30 -5.76 25.13
C THR A 64 5.08 -5.64 23.83
N HIS A 65 6.32 -5.17 23.91
CA HIS A 65 7.24 -5.11 22.78
C HIS A 65 8.30 -6.22 22.86
N GLU A 66 8.33 -7.07 21.87
CA GLU A 66 9.32 -8.14 21.72
C GLU A 66 10.26 -7.78 20.56
N LEU A 67 11.54 -7.61 20.89
CA LEU A 67 12.59 -7.46 19.89
C LEU A 67 13.08 -8.85 19.45
N SER A 68 13.26 -9.05 18.16
CA SER A 68 13.85 -10.31 17.66
C SER A 68 15.27 -10.47 18.21
N ALA A 69 15.64 -11.69 18.54
CA ALA A 69 17.01 -11.94 19.01
C ALA A 69 18.02 -11.63 17.90
N PRO A 70 19.18 -11.07 18.24
CA PRO A 70 20.26 -10.85 17.26
C PRO A 70 20.59 -12.16 16.54
N TYR A 71 20.85 -12.07 15.24
CA TYR A 71 21.21 -13.22 14.37
C TYR A 71 20.14 -14.32 14.28
N THR A 72 18.87 -14.01 14.52
CA THR A 72 17.76 -14.98 14.35
C THR A 72 16.74 -14.50 13.31
N PRO A 73 17.06 -14.52 12.00
CA PRO A 73 16.15 -14.09 10.92
C PRO A 73 14.84 -14.86 10.92
N GLN A 74 14.82 -16.09 11.45
CA GLN A 74 13.63 -16.93 11.50
C GLN A 74 12.48 -16.30 12.28
N GLN A 75 12.77 -15.43 13.25
CA GLN A 75 11.73 -14.76 14.06
C GLN A 75 10.98 -13.69 13.26
N ASN A 76 11.61 -13.08 12.26
CA ASN A 76 11.02 -12.07 11.37
C ASN A 76 10.60 -12.62 9.99
N GLY A 77 10.78 -13.91 9.75
CA GLY A 77 10.58 -14.53 8.43
C GLY A 77 9.17 -14.40 7.85
N VAL A 78 8.14 -14.08 8.66
CA VAL A 78 6.79 -13.79 8.16
C VAL A 78 6.76 -12.42 7.48
N VAL A 79 7.32 -11.41 8.13
CA VAL A 79 7.35 -10.02 7.63
C VAL A 79 8.28 -9.94 6.41
N GLU A 80 9.47 -10.55 6.48
CA GLU A 80 10.43 -10.57 5.37
C GLU A 80 9.83 -11.21 4.10
N ARG A 81 9.22 -12.39 4.22
CA ARG A 81 8.55 -13.02 3.09
C ARG A 81 7.39 -12.18 2.56
N LYS A 82 6.63 -11.51 3.44
CA LYS A 82 5.56 -10.63 3.02
C LYS A 82 6.11 -9.43 2.26
N ASN A 83 7.16 -8.79 2.76
CA ASN A 83 7.83 -7.68 2.09
C ASN A 83 8.34 -8.08 0.71
N ARG A 84 9.03 -9.23 0.60
CA ARG A 84 9.49 -9.75 -0.69
C ARG A 84 8.33 -9.92 -1.67
N THR A 85 7.24 -10.56 -1.24
CA THR A 85 6.05 -10.75 -2.09
C THR A 85 5.44 -9.43 -2.55
N LEU A 86 5.34 -8.43 -1.66
CA LEU A 86 4.82 -7.11 -2.00
C LEU A 86 5.69 -6.41 -3.05
N VAL A 87 7.02 -6.46 -2.87
CA VAL A 87 7.97 -5.86 -3.83
C VAL A 87 7.91 -6.55 -5.19
N GLU A 88 7.88 -7.89 -5.22
CA GLU A 88 7.77 -8.65 -6.47
C GLU A 88 6.47 -8.35 -7.21
N MET A 89 5.33 -8.29 -6.50
CA MET A 89 4.06 -7.90 -7.10
C MET A 89 4.08 -6.46 -7.62
N ALA A 90 4.63 -5.52 -6.85
CA ALA A 90 4.72 -4.12 -7.29
C ALA A 90 5.60 -3.98 -8.55
N ARG A 91 6.72 -4.70 -8.63
CA ARG A 91 7.53 -4.74 -9.85
C ARG A 91 6.75 -5.23 -11.05
N THR A 92 6.05 -6.36 -10.91
CA THR A 92 5.20 -6.90 -11.98
C THR A 92 4.12 -5.90 -12.41
N MET A 93 3.45 -5.25 -11.44
CA MET A 93 2.44 -4.22 -11.74
C MET A 93 3.00 -3.03 -12.50
N LEU A 94 4.18 -2.54 -12.11
CA LEU A 94 4.84 -1.44 -12.80
C LEU A 94 5.28 -1.82 -14.22
N ASP A 95 5.70 -3.06 -14.42
CA ASP A 95 6.20 -3.55 -15.71
C ASP A 95 5.08 -3.88 -16.70
N GLU A 96 3.89 -4.28 -16.24
CA GLU A 96 2.76 -4.69 -17.10
C GLU A 96 2.40 -3.62 -18.13
N TYR A 97 2.15 -2.41 -17.68
CA TYR A 97 1.81 -1.28 -18.55
C TYR A 97 2.92 -0.22 -18.63
N LYS A 98 4.17 -0.60 -18.29
CA LYS A 98 5.31 0.32 -18.29
C LYS A 98 5.05 1.60 -17.49
N THR A 99 4.33 1.48 -16.38
CA THR A 99 4.07 2.59 -15.47
C THR A 99 5.39 3.10 -14.89
N PRO A 100 5.60 4.42 -14.83
CA PRO A 100 6.84 5.01 -14.33
C PRO A 100 7.21 4.51 -12.93
N ARG A 101 8.48 4.21 -12.71
CA ARG A 101 8.95 3.56 -11.48
C ARG A 101 8.74 4.38 -10.22
N HIS A 102 8.70 5.72 -10.31
CA HIS A 102 8.45 6.57 -9.14
C HIS A 102 7.04 6.35 -8.52
N PHE A 103 6.11 5.64 -9.21
CA PHE A 103 4.85 5.20 -8.64
C PHE A 103 4.94 3.90 -7.82
N TRP A 104 6.17 3.42 -7.52
CA TRP A 104 6.37 2.23 -6.69
C TRP A 104 5.61 2.27 -5.34
N PRO A 105 5.42 3.44 -4.65
CA PRO A 105 4.64 3.49 -3.42
C PRO A 105 3.17 3.12 -3.63
N GLU A 106 2.58 3.57 -4.72
CA GLU A 106 1.20 3.23 -5.09
C GLU A 106 1.09 1.74 -5.47
N ALA A 107 2.09 1.20 -6.18
CA ALA A 107 2.14 -0.21 -6.54
C ALA A 107 2.23 -1.12 -5.29
N ILE A 108 3.06 -0.79 -4.30
CA ILE A 108 3.14 -1.51 -3.02
C ILE A 108 1.80 -1.47 -2.26
N ASN A 109 1.19 -0.28 -2.17
CA ASN A 109 -0.12 -0.13 -1.51
C ASN A 109 -1.19 -0.97 -2.21
N THR A 110 -1.21 -0.97 -3.55
CA THR A 110 -2.13 -1.76 -4.36
C THR A 110 -1.88 -3.25 -4.22
N ALA A 111 -0.63 -3.69 -4.23
CA ALA A 111 -0.25 -5.07 -3.95
C ALA A 111 -0.75 -5.53 -2.57
N CYS A 112 -0.55 -4.70 -1.55
CA CYS A 112 -1.02 -4.99 -0.20
C CYS A 112 -2.56 -5.09 -0.14
N HIS A 113 -3.27 -4.19 -0.81
CA HIS A 113 -4.73 -4.21 -0.91
C HIS A 113 -5.24 -5.52 -1.53
N ILE A 114 -4.61 -5.95 -2.63
CA ILE A 114 -4.96 -7.18 -3.36
C ILE A 114 -4.64 -8.41 -2.53
N ILE A 115 -3.42 -8.52 -1.98
CA ILE A 115 -3.00 -9.69 -1.18
C ILE A 115 -3.98 -9.94 -0.04
N ASN A 116 -4.37 -8.92 0.69
CA ASN A 116 -5.29 -9.07 1.81
C ASN A 116 -6.66 -9.63 1.40
N ARG A 117 -7.09 -9.43 0.15
CA ARG A 117 -8.43 -9.80 -0.34
C ARG A 117 -8.49 -11.02 -1.25
N VAL A 118 -7.34 -11.42 -1.82
CA VAL A 118 -7.29 -12.51 -2.80
C VAL A 118 -6.58 -13.74 -2.26
N TYR A 119 -5.46 -13.55 -1.54
CA TYR A 119 -4.66 -14.68 -1.07
C TYR A 119 -5.35 -15.40 0.09
N LEU A 120 -5.48 -16.71 -0.07
CA LEU A 120 -6.07 -17.55 0.97
C LEU A 120 -5.05 -17.92 2.04
N HIS A 121 -5.45 -17.80 3.28
CA HIS A 121 -4.66 -18.29 4.41
C HIS A 121 -4.51 -19.83 4.32
N LYS A 122 -3.28 -20.32 4.49
CA LYS A 122 -2.94 -21.74 4.27
C LYS A 122 -3.85 -22.71 5.05
N PHE A 123 -4.14 -22.41 6.31
CA PHE A 123 -4.92 -23.29 7.19
C PHE A 123 -6.43 -23.00 7.14
N PHE A 124 -6.82 -21.74 7.21
CA PHE A 124 -8.23 -21.36 7.33
C PHE A 124 -8.98 -21.32 5.99
N LYS A 125 -8.27 -21.37 4.86
CA LYS A 125 -8.86 -21.28 3.50
C LYS A 125 -9.75 -20.02 3.31
N LYS A 126 -9.48 -18.99 4.06
CA LYS A 126 -10.12 -17.67 4.00
C LYS A 126 -9.07 -16.62 3.70
N THR A 127 -9.49 -15.49 3.16
CA THR A 127 -8.58 -14.36 2.93
C THR A 127 -8.23 -13.68 4.25
N ALA A 128 -7.11 -12.95 4.28
CA ALA A 128 -6.74 -12.15 5.44
C ALA A 128 -7.82 -11.12 5.78
N TYR A 129 -8.46 -10.55 4.76
CA TYR A 129 -9.59 -9.65 4.91
C TYR A 129 -10.78 -10.31 5.62
N GLU A 130 -11.16 -11.53 5.20
CA GLU A 130 -12.26 -12.28 5.84
C GLU A 130 -11.97 -12.63 7.31
N LEU A 131 -10.72 -13.01 7.60
CA LEU A 131 -10.32 -13.37 8.97
C LEU A 131 -10.34 -12.15 9.90
N LEU A 132 -9.98 -10.96 9.40
CA LEU A 132 -9.93 -9.74 10.19
C LEU A 132 -11.30 -9.06 10.32
N THR A 133 -12.07 -9.01 9.24
CA THR A 133 -13.32 -8.23 9.18
C THR A 133 -14.59 -9.06 9.30
N TYR A 134 -14.46 -10.39 9.26
CA TYR A 134 -15.58 -11.36 9.21
C TYR A 134 -16.51 -11.17 8.01
N LYS A 135 -16.06 -10.46 6.96
CA LYS A 135 -16.83 -10.19 5.73
C LYS A 135 -16.08 -10.70 4.52
N LYS A 136 -16.77 -11.30 3.57
CA LYS A 136 -16.18 -11.66 2.27
C LYS A 136 -15.80 -10.39 1.50
N PRO A 137 -14.59 -10.35 0.92
CA PRO A 137 -14.20 -9.20 0.11
C PRO A 137 -14.97 -9.22 -1.22
N ASN A 138 -15.47 -8.06 -1.62
CA ASN A 138 -15.88 -7.86 -3.00
C ASN A 138 -14.62 -7.50 -3.82
N VAL A 139 -14.35 -8.26 -4.86
CA VAL A 139 -13.21 -8.03 -5.77
C VAL A 139 -13.64 -7.63 -7.18
N SER A 140 -14.95 -7.48 -7.43
CA SER A 140 -15.48 -7.17 -8.76
C SER A 140 -15.06 -5.80 -9.29
N TYR A 141 -14.65 -4.89 -8.40
CA TYR A 141 -14.15 -3.57 -8.76
C TYR A 141 -12.64 -3.54 -9.07
N PHE A 142 -11.95 -4.65 -8.96
CA PHE A 142 -10.51 -4.66 -9.22
C PHE A 142 -10.23 -4.32 -10.68
N LYS A 143 -9.19 -3.51 -10.87
CA LYS A 143 -8.69 -3.05 -12.16
C LYS A 143 -7.21 -3.28 -12.26
N VAL A 144 -6.70 -3.40 -13.47
CA VAL A 144 -5.28 -3.62 -13.71
C VAL A 144 -4.51 -2.35 -13.40
N PHE A 145 -3.45 -2.47 -12.61
CA PHE A 145 -2.56 -1.34 -12.26
C PHE A 145 -1.91 -0.78 -13.53
N GLY A 146 -1.88 0.52 -13.67
CA GLY A 146 -1.35 1.19 -14.86
C GLY A 146 -2.31 1.23 -16.05
N ALA A 147 -3.49 0.58 -15.97
CA ALA A 147 -4.46 0.62 -17.07
C ALA A 147 -4.90 2.05 -17.38
N LYS A 148 -5.02 2.36 -18.66
CA LYS A 148 -5.52 3.65 -19.15
C LYS A 148 -6.92 3.92 -18.62
N CYS A 149 -7.19 5.18 -18.29
CA CYS A 149 -8.51 5.59 -17.86
C CYS A 149 -8.86 7.00 -18.28
N TRP A 150 -10.14 7.31 -18.23
CA TRP A 150 -10.69 8.65 -18.44
C TRP A 150 -11.39 9.11 -17.18
N ILE A 151 -10.93 10.22 -16.64
CA ILE A 151 -11.37 10.82 -15.38
C ILE A 151 -12.33 11.95 -15.72
N ARG A 152 -13.56 11.89 -15.24
CA ARG A 152 -14.54 12.95 -15.46
C ARG A 152 -14.07 14.24 -14.78
N ASP A 153 -14.16 15.36 -15.53
CA ASP A 153 -13.94 16.69 -14.96
C ASP A 153 -15.25 17.21 -14.32
N PRO A 154 -15.32 17.38 -12.99
CA PRO A 154 -16.50 17.91 -12.32
C PRO A 154 -16.73 19.41 -12.57
N HIS A 155 -15.68 20.15 -12.98
CA HIS A 155 -15.71 21.60 -13.19
C HIS A 155 -15.91 22.01 -14.66
N HIS A 156 -16.45 21.09 -15.45
CA HIS A 156 -16.66 21.30 -16.87
C HIS A 156 -17.74 22.38 -17.11
N ASN A 157 -17.31 23.58 -17.50
CA ASN A 157 -18.19 24.75 -17.68
C ASN A 157 -18.54 25.05 -19.14
N SER A 158 -18.02 24.32 -20.12
CA SER A 158 -18.24 24.56 -21.55
C SER A 158 -18.87 23.35 -22.24
N LYS A 159 -19.88 23.59 -23.07
CA LYS A 159 -20.53 22.52 -23.84
C LYS A 159 -19.62 21.80 -24.82
N PHE A 160 -18.54 22.44 -25.24
CA PHE A 160 -17.59 21.94 -26.25
C PHE A 160 -16.20 21.56 -25.70
N ALA A 161 -15.92 21.82 -24.43
CA ALA A 161 -14.65 21.40 -23.82
C ALA A 161 -14.63 19.89 -23.54
N PRO A 162 -13.45 19.27 -23.47
CA PRO A 162 -13.32 17.87 -23.08
C PRO A 162 -13.94 17.63 -21.71
N LYS A 163 -14.81 16.62 -21.61
CA LYS A 163 -15.51 16.28 -20.37
C LYS A 163 -14.73 15.32 -19.47
N ALA A 164 -13.60 14.84 -19.95
CA ALA A 164 -12.76 13.90 -19.23
C ALA A 164 -11.28 14.14 -19.54
N HIS A 165 -10.44 13.89 -18.57
CA HIS A 165 -9.00 13.89 -18.67
C HIS A 165 -8.48 12.46 -18.79
N GLU A 166 -7.44 12.29 -19.57
CA GLU A 166 -6.72 11.03 -19.67
C GLU A 166 -5.88 10.79 -18.42
N GLY A 167 -5.78 9.54 -18.02
CA GLY A 167 -4.99 9.11 -16.89
C GLY A 167 -4.77 7.60 -16.86
N PHE A 168 -4.21 7.11 -15.76
CA PHE A 168 -4.02 5.69 -15.55
C PHE A 168 -4.22 5.29 -14.08
N MET A 169 -4.57 4.02 -13.88
CA MET A 169 -4.89 3.42 -12.60
C MET A 169 -3.64 3.26 -11.72
N LEU A 170 -3.69 3.73 -10.48
CA LEU A 170 -2.62 3.56 -9.49
C LEU A 170 -3.06 2.78 -8.25
N GLY A 171 -4.36 2.66 -7.99
CA GLY A 171 -4.79 1.94 -6.82
C GLY A 171 -6.22 2.27 -6.39
N TYR A 172 -6.46 1.99 -5.12
CA TYR A 172 -7.78 2.12 -4.51
C TYR A 172 -7.74 3.22 -3.44
N GLY A 173 -8.79 4.02 -3.38
CA GLY A 173 -8.93 5.08 -2.39
C GLY A 173 -9.27 4.56 -0.99
N LYS A 174 -9.35 5.47 -0.05
CA LYS A 174 -9.73 5.15 1.34
C LYS A 174 -11.20 4.80 1.47
N ASP A 175 -12.04 5.49 0.70
CA ASP A 175 -13.47 5.24 0.70
C ASP A 175 -13.81 4.08 -0.23
N SER A 176 -14.89 3.37 0.10
CA SER A 176 -15.34 2.25 -0.72
C SER A 176 -15.69 2.72 -2.13
N HIS A 177 -15.18 2.00 -3.13
CA HIS A 177 -15.40 2.23 -4.55
C HIS A 177 -14.69 3.44 -5.16
N THR A 178 -13.79 4.11 -4.44
CA THR A 178 -12.92 5.13 -5.05
C THR A 178 -11.63 4.51 -5.60
N TYR A 179 -11.20 5.07 -6.72
CA TYR A 179 -9.92 4.72 -7.36
C TYR A 179 -8.93 5.86 -7.20
N ARG A 180 -7.68 5.49 -7.00
CA ARG A 180 -6.55 6.41 -7.11
C ARG A 180 -6.02 6.34 -8.53
N VAL A 181 -6.08 7.44 -9.24
CA VAL A 181 -5.66 7.54 -10.64
C VAL A 181 -4.73 8.73 -10.84
N PHE A 182 -3.73 8.58 -11.70
CA PHE A 182 -2.91 9.70 -12.11
C PHE A 182 -3.59 10.44 -13.24
N ASN A 183 -3.85 11.72 -13.06
CA ASN A 183 -4.39 12.59 -14.09
C ASN A 183 -3.21 13.21 -14.86
N ILE A 184 -3.06 12.83 -16.13
CA ILE A 184 -1.95 13.26 -16.97
C ILE A 184 -2.01 14.78 -17.22
N THR A 185 -3.20 15.32 -17.46
CA THR A 185 -3.39 16.76 -17.72
C THR A 185 -3.06 17.62 -16.51
N LEU A 186 -3.44 17.17 -15.31
CA LEU A 186 -3.25 17.91 -14.06
C LEU A 186 -1.93 17.56 -13.34
N HIS A 187 -1.16 16.60 -13.85
CA HIS A 187 0.07 16.09 -13.25
C HIS A 187 -0.07 15.74 -11.75
N LYS A 188 -1.19 15.12 -11.36
CA LYS A 188 -1.44 14.76 -9.96
C LYS A 188 -2.24 13.49 -9.81
N ILE A 189 -2.09 12.85 -8.66
CA ILE A 189 -2.94 11.73 -8.25
C ILE A 189 -4.25 12.28 -7.69
N VAL A 190 -5.37 11.74 -8.16
CA VAL A 190 -6.71 12.08 -7.68
C VAL A 190 -7.44 10.82 -7.20
N GLU A 191 -8.31 10.97 -6.21
CA GLU A 191 -9.23 9.91 -5.77
C GLU A 191 -10.62 10.24 -6.32
N THR A 192 -11.20 9.30 -7.06
CA THR A 192 -12.50 9.50 -7.72
C THR A 192 -13.25 8.20 -7.94
N VAL A 193 -14.56 8.28 -8.05
CA VAL A 193 -15.45 7.21 -8.50
C VAL A 193 -15.81 7.37 -9.98
N ASP A 194 -15.71 8.61 -10.50
CA ASP A 194 -16.09 8.97 -11.86
C ASP A 194 -14.94 8.73 -12.84
N VAL A 195 -14.65 7.44 -13.07
CA VAL A 195 -13.56 7.00 -13.95
C VAL A 195 -14.00 5.83 -14.81
N ARG A 196 -13.58 5.82 -16.07
CA ARG A 196 -13.76 4.69 -16.99
C ARG A 196 -12.41 4.12 -17.37
N PHE A 197 -12.24 2.81 -17.28
CA PHE A 197 -11.01 2.09 -17.55
C PHE A 197 -11.04 1.42 -18.93
N ASP A 198 -9.88 1.43 -19.57
CA ASP A 198 -9.58 0.62 -20.73
C ASP A 198 -8.42 -0.33 -20.37
N GLU A 199 -8.77 -1.55 -19.99
CA GLU A 199 -7.80 -2.55 -19.55
C GLU A 199 -7.13 -3.27 -20.74
N THR A 200 -7.52 -2.95 -21.97
CA THR A 200 -6.91 -3.51 -23.19
C THR A 200 -5.77 -2.64 -23.72
N ASN A 201 -5.66 -1.40 -23.25
CA ASN A 201 -4.67 -0.44 -23.72
C ASN A 201 -3.54 -0.31 -22.69
N GLY A 202 -2.33 -0.62 -23.09
CA GLY A 202 -1.27 -0.97 -22.19
C GLY A 202 0.02 -0.18 -22.26
N SER A 203 0.15 0.94 -22.97
CA SER A 203 1.40 1.70 -22.92
C SER A 203 1.19 3.11 -22.40
N GLN A 204 1.74 3.38 -21.20
CA GLN A 204 1.69 4.72 -20.59
C GLN A 204 2.88 5.59 -21.01
N ARG A 205 3.97 4.97 -21.53
CA ARG A 205 5.20 5.70 -21.89
C ARG A 205 5.02 6.73 -23.00
N GLU A 206 4.07 6.49 -23.91
CA GLU A 206 3.84 7.38 -25.06
C GLU A 206 3.25 8.75 -24.65
N HIS A 207 2.71 8.85 -23.44
CA HIS A 207 1.96 10.03 -22.99
C HIS A 207 2.57 10.76 -21.80
N LEU A 208 3.70 10.25 -21.26
CA LEU A 208 4.33 10.87 -20.10
C LEU A 208 5.50 11.75 -20.53
N PRO A 209 5.60 12.99 -19.98
CA PRO A 209 6.79 13.82 -20.18
C PRO A 209 8.04 13.09 -19.68
N SER A 210 9.15 13.24 -20.38
CA SER A 210 10.45 12.64 -20.06
C SER A 210 10.96 12.93 -18.64
N VAL A 211 10.46 13.97 -18.01
CA VAL A 211 10.78 14.37 -16.62
C VAL A 211 10.24 13.35 -15.58
N LEU A 212 9.25 12.53 -15.95
CA LEU A 212 8.70 11.51 -15.05
C LEU A 212 9.41 10.16 -15.14
N ASP A 213 10.37 10.03 -16.04
CA ASP A 213 11.18 8.81 -16.26
C ASP A 213 12.46 8.77 -15.40
N GLU A 214 12.67 9.70 -14.47
CA GLU A 214 13.79 9.61 -13.54
C GLU A 214 13.68 8.29 -12.75
N PRO A 215 14.77 7.49 -12.71
CA PRO A 215 14.75 6.25 -11.95
C PRO A 215 14.48 6.58 -10.49
N ALA A 216 13.56 5.84 -9.87
CA ALA A 216 13.45 5.88 -8.42
C ALA A 216 14.85 5.61 -7.85
N PRO A 217 15.33 6.40 -6.89
CA PRO A 217 16.63 6.20 -6.30
C PRO A 217 16.70 4.73 -5.82
N GLU A 218 17.70 4.00 -6.32
CA GLU A 218 17.86 2.55 -6.04
C GLU A 218 17.93 2.28 -4.52
N ASP A 219 18.38 3.27 -3.75
CA ASP A 219 18.45 3.23 -2.30
C ASP A 219 17.10 3.32 -1.57
N SER A 220 16.03 3.76 -2.24
CA SER A 220 14.71 3.93 -1.60
C SER A 220 13.95 2.61 -1.43
N ILE A 221 14.37 1.53 -2.09
CA ILE A 221 13.75 0.21 -2.02
C ILE A 221 14.57 -0.75 -1.14
N ASN A 222 15.57 -0.25 -0.46
CA ASN A 222 16.33 -1.04 0.50
C ASN A 222 15.46 -1.33 1.74
N PHE A 223 14.60 -2.33 1.61
CA PHE A 223 14.23 -3.15 2.74
C PHE A 223 15.47 -3.93 3.14
N LYS A 224 16.43 -3.26 3.77
CA LYS A 224 17.54 -3.96 4.39
C LYS A 224 16.93 -4.85 5.47
N ALA A 225 16.78 -6.14 5.13
CA ALA A 225 17.08 -7.15 6.13
C ALA A 225 18.56 -6.87 6.48
N THR A 226 18.80 -6.20 7.58
CA THR A 226 20.14 -6.06 8.13
C THR A 226 20.63 -7.45 8.45
N GLU A 227 21.73 -7.82 7.81
CA GLU A 227 22.56 -8.97 8.17
C GLU A 227 22.88 -8.98 9.67
#